data_49f0db3086295fb7cefbd771b38840f1
#
_entry.id   49f0db3086295fb7cefbd771b38840f1
#
_cell.length_a   1.000
_cell.length_b   1.000
_cell.length_c   1.000
_cell.angle_alpha   90.00
_cell.angle_beta   90.00
_cell.angle_gamma   90.00
#
_symmetry.space_group_name_H-M   'P 1'
#
loop_
_entity.id
_entity.type
_entity.pdbx_description
1 polymer ?
#
loop_
_entity_poly.entity_id
_entity_poly.type
_entity_poly.pdbx_seq_one_letter_code
_entity_poly.pdbx_strand_id
1 'polypeptide(L)'
;MNDRDSVLPSQRRRFLAVLLGGVGALLAAATGWPLFRFLAPGSDAGSSSQVKLARNDIAVGGAHFFDFRGKPAVLLQPNPGEFVALSAVCTHLGCIVKWIEAEGSFLCPCHGGRFSVSGDVLGGPPPAPLESFPVTLVDDQLVVG
;
A
#
# COMPACT_ATOMS: atom_id res chain seq x y z
N MET A 1 -3.11 -33.49 66.06
CA MET A 1 -3.31 -32.54 64.97
C MET A 1 -2.14 -32.70 64.03
N ASN A 2 -2.38 -33.36 62.90
CA ASN A 2 -1.34 -33.77 61.97
C ASN A 2 -1.20 -32.71 60.87
N ASP A 3 -0.14 -31.94 60.98
CA ASP A 3 0.29 -31.01 59.91
C ASP A 3 1.05 -31.83 58.85
N ARG A 4 0.32 -32.30 57.87
CA ARG A 4 0.88 -32.90 56.64
C ARG A 4 0.82 -31.89 55.52
N ASP A 5 1.51 -30.77 55.68
CA ASP A 5 1.86 -29.94 54.55
C ASP A 5 2.84 -30.71 53.66
N SER A 6 2.31 -31.25 52.58
CA SER A 6 3.04 -31.95 51.56
C SER A 6 3.97 -30.96 50.82
N VAL A 7 5.14 -30.73 51.40
CA VAL A 7 6.23 -29.99 50.74
C VAL A 7 6.72 -30.85 49.59
N LEU A 8 6.26 -30.55 48.39
CA LEU A 8 6.82 -31.15 47.19
C LEU A 8 8.33 -30.94 47.19
N PRO A 9 9.14 -31.98 46.89
CA PRO A 9 10.59 -31.88 46.91
C PRO A 9 11.03 -30.70 46.01
N SER A 10 11.94 -29.88 46.51
CA SER A 10 12.35 -28.59 45.88
C SER A 10 12.71 -28.69 44.40
N GLN A 11 13.19 -29.85 43.97
CA GLN A 11 13.52 -30.15 42.57
C GLN A 11 12.27 -30.24 41.67
N ARG A 12 11.18 -30.86 42.12
CA ARG A 12 9.92 -30.95 41.36
C ARG A 12 9.27 -29.58 41.23
N ARG A 13 9.32 -28.77 42.25
CA ARG A 13 8.79 -27.40 42.22
C ARG A 13 9.56 -26.52 41.23
N ARG A 14 10.89 -26.63 41.24
CA ARG A 14 11.74 -25.91 40.25
C ARG A 14 11.50 -26.41 38.85
N PHE A 15 11.40 -27.71 38.62
CA PHE A 15 11.11 -28.28 37.32
C PHE A 15 9.77 -27.80 36.75
N LEU A 16 8.70 -27.84 37.58
CA LEU A 16 7.39 -27.34 37.15
C LEU A 16 7.41 -25.83 36.89
N ALA A 17 8.12 -25.04 37.67
CA ALA A 17 8.25 -23.61 37.44
C ALA A 17 8.97 -23.30 36.13
N VAL A 18 10.05 -24.03 35.82
CA VAL A 18 10.77 -23.87 34.53
C VAL A 18 9.91 -24.30 33.34
N LEU A 19 9.19 -25.43 33.50
CA LEU A 19 8.32 -25.95 32.45
C LEU A 19 7.15 -24.98 32.14
N LEU A 20 6.47 -24.50 33.18
CA LEU A 20 5.39 -23.52 33.05
C LEU A 20 5.90 -22.19 32.47
N GLY A 21 7.07 -21.73 32.95
CA GLY A 21 7.71 -20.53 32.42
C GLY A 21 8.08 -20.67 30.95
N GLY A 22 8.63 -21.81 30.54
CA GLY A 22 8.96 -22.13 29.17
C GLY A 22 7.72 -22.18 28.25
N VAL A 23 6.69 -22.89 28.69
CA VAL A 23 5.40 -22.94 27.96
C VAL A 23 4.77 -21.54 27.86
N GLY A 24 4.78 -20.77 28.94
CA GLY A 24 4.27 -19.40 28.93
C GLY A 24 5.03 -18.48 27.96
N ALA A 25 6.35 -18.58 27.94
CA ALA A 25 7.18 -17.82 27.01
C ALA A 25 6.91 -18.21 25.55
N LEU A 26 6.76 -19.50 25.25
CA LEU A 26 6.42 -19.98 23.90
C LEU A 26 5.05 -19.48 23.45
N LEU A 27 4.05 -19.54 24.30
CA LEU A 27 2.71 -19.04 24.01
C LEU A 27 2.73 -17.52 23.79
N ALA A 28 3.45 -16.77 24.64
CA ALA A 28 3.61 -15.33 24.48
C ALA A 28 4.32 -14.97 23.16
N ALA A 29 5.35 -15.70 22.78
CA ALA A 29 6.04 -15.51 21.51
C ALA A 29 5.14 -15.87 20.31
N ALA A 30 4.42 -16.98 20.38
CA ALA A 30 3.54 -17.46 19.32
C ALA A 30 2.35 -16.51 19.04
N THR A 31 1.84 -15.84 20.08
CA THR A 31 0.74 -14.88 19.94
C THR A 31 1.26 -13.44 19.72
N GLY A 32 2.32 -13.06 20.42
CA GLY A 32 2.87 -11.71 20.38
C GLY A 32 3.58 -11.38 19.07
N TRP A 33 4.29 -12.36 18.46
CA TRP A 33 5.02 -12.15 17.22
C TRP A 33 4.12 -11.78 16.03
N PRO A 34 3.04 -12.54 15.68
CA PRO A 34 2.15 -12.17 14.59
C PRO A 34 1.42 -10.85 14.87
N LEU A 35 1.03 -10.61 16.13
CA LEU A 35 0.41 -9.34 16.51
C LEU A 35 1.37 -8.16 16.32
N PHE A 36 2.62 -8.30 16.74
CA PHE A 36 3.67 -7.32 16.52
C PHE A 36 3.90 -7.07 15.01
N ARG A 37 3.98 -8.14 14.20
CA ARG A 37 4.18 -8.04 12.75
C ARG A 37 2.99 -7.37 12.06
N PHE A 38 1.79 -7.59 12.55
CA PHE A 38 0.57 -6.96 12.02
C PHE A 38 0.51 -5.46 12.36
N LEU A 39 0.90 -5.09 13.58
CA LEU A 39 0.88 -3.70 14.04
C LEU A 39 2.14 -2.90 13.69
N ALA A 40 3.24 -3.58 13.38
CA ALA A 40 4.46 -2.91 12.97
C ALA A 40 4.22 -2.18 11.63
N PRO A 41 4.60 -0.90 11.50
CA PRO A 41 4.55 -0.21 10.22
C PRO A 41 5.28 -1.06 9.19
N GLY A 42 4.63 -1.34 8.06
CA GLY A 42 5.29 -2.01 6.94
C GLY A 42 6.54 -1.21 6.61
N SER A 43 7.72 -1.81 6.73
CA SER A 43 8.88 -1.25 6.08
C SER A 43 8.60 -1.30 4.58
N ASP A 44 8.42 -0.15 3.93
CA ASP A 44 8.33 0.00 2.48
C ASP A 44 9.66 -0.42 1.81
N ALA A 45 10.21 -1.55 2.24
CA ALA A 45 11.48 -2.13 1.81
C ALA A 45 11.41 -2.68 0.37
N GLY A 46 10.67 -2.01 -0.49
CA GLY A 46 10.52 -2.34 -1.91
C GLY A 46 9.95 -1.20 -2.75
N SER A 47 9.46 -0.11 -2.16
CA SER A 47 9.03 1.02 -2.96
C SER A 47 10.26 1.85 -3.33
N SER A 48 10.85 1.52 -4.48
CA SER A 48 11.80 2.42 -5.14
C SER A 48 11.16 3.81 -5.20
N SER A 49 11.91 4.84 -4.80
CA SER A 49 11.43 6.23 -4.92
C SER A 49 11.10 6.61 -6.38
N GLN A 50 11.48 5.77 -7.32
CA GLN A 50 11.28 5.93 -8.75
C GLN A 50 10.81 4.63 -9.37
N VAL A 51 9.86 4.73 -10.30
CA VAL A 51 9.39 3.62 -11.13
C VAL A 51 9.81 3.90 -12.58
N LYS A 52 10.38 2.88 -13.25
CA LYS A 52 10.78 2.94 -14.64
C LYS A 52 9.82 2.14 -15.49
N LEU A 53 9.27 2.75 -16.52
CA LEU A 53 8.34 2.13 -17.45
C LEU A 53 8.89 2.32 -18.88
N ALA A 54 8.73 1.31 -19.74
CA ALA A 54 9.12 1.45 -21.13
C ALA A 54 8.14 2.39 -21.83
N ARG A 55 8.66 3.35 -22.59
CA ARG A 55 7.85 4.31 -23.34
C ARG A 55 6.84 3.62 -24.28
N ASN A 56 7.25 2.50 -24.86
CA ASN A 56 6.44 1.76 -25.85
C ASN A 56 5.24 1.02 -25.21
N ASP A 57 5.21 0.87 -23.88
CA ASP A 57 4.11 0.22 -23.18
C ASP A 57 2.88 1.11 -23.03
N ILE A 58 3.00 2.40 -23.43
CA ILE A 58 1.95 3.39 -23.23
C ILE A 58 1.52 3.95 -24.58
N ALA A 59 0.38 3.48 -25.07
CA ALA A 59 -0.23 3.99 -26.29
C ALA A 59 -0.72 5.43 -26.12
N VAL A 60 -0.76 6.20 -27.22
CA VAL A 60 -1.36 7.54 -27.23
C VAL A 60 -2.85 7.43 -26.91
N GLY A 61 -3.34 8.20 -25.97
CA GLY A 61 -4.69 8.13 -25.40
C GLY A 61 -4.87 7.04 -24.36
N GLY A 62 -3.90 6.13 -24.20
CA GLY A 62 -3.94 5.02 -23.24
C GLY A 62 -3.50 5.42 -21.84
N ALA A 63 -3.86 4.57 -20.88
CA ALA A 63 -3.49 4.68 -19.46
C ALA A 63 -2.88 3.38 -18.96
N HIS A 64 -1.74 3.47 -18.29
CA HIS A 64 -1.06 2.36 -17.65
C HIS A 64 -1.07 2.53 -16.13
N PHE A 65 -1.73 1.60 -15.42
CA PHE A 65 -1.79 1.61 -13.96
C PHE A 65 -0.62 0.82 -13.38
N PHE A 66 0.00 1.36 -12.35
CA PHE A 66 1.17 0.76 -11.68
C PHE A 66 1.15 1.09 -10.19
N ASP A 67 2.02 0.42 -9.42
CA ASP A 67 2.23 0.75 -8.00
C ASP A 67 3.37 1.76 -7.87
N PHE A 68 3.12 2.86 -7.18
CA PHE A 68 4.10 3.87 -6.85
C PHE A 68 4.12 4.12 -5.34
N ARG A 69 5.22 3.76 -4.69
CA ARG A 69 5.39 3.90 -3.23
C ARG A 69 4.28 3.21 -2.42
N GLY A 70 3.83 2.02 -2.87
CA GLY A 70 2.77 1.26 -2.22
C GLY A 70 1.36 1.81 -2.43
N LYS A 71 1.17 2.72 -3.39
CA LYS A 71 -0.14 3.28 -3.76
C LYS A 71 -0.38 3.15 -5.26
N PRO A 72 -1.62 2.92 -5.69
CA PRO A 72 -1.95 2.89 -7.11
C PRO A 72 -1.74 4.25 -7.76
N ALA A 73 -1.03 4.25 -8.86
CA ALA A 73 -0.76 5.39 -9.73
C ALA A 73 -1.11 5.05 -11.17
N VAL A 74 -1.19 6.05 -12.03
CA VAL A 74 -1.47 5.92 -13.45
C VAL A 74 -0.57 6.82 -14.25
N LEU A 75 -0.04 6.31 -15.35
CA LEU A 75 0.72 7.05 -16.35
C LEU A 75 -0.08 7.07 -17.65
N LEU A 76 -0.23 8.25 -18.23
CA LEU A 76 -0.97 8.51 -19.46
C LEU A 76 -0.06 9.10 -20.53
N GLN A 77 -0.41 8.87 -21.79
CA GLN A 77 0.13 9.60 -22.91
C GLN A 77 -1.00 10.34 -23.65
N PRO A 78 -1.40 11.55 -23.21
CA PRO A 78 -2.50 12.28 -23.82
C PRO A 78 -2.23 12.62 -25.30
N ASN A 79 -1.03 13.08 -25.59
CA ASN A 79 -0.54 13.39 -26.91
C ASN A 79 0.80 12.68 -27.18
N PRO A 80 1.19 12.47 -28.43
CA PRO A 80 2.48 11.85 -28.74
C PRO A 80 3.65 12.58 -28.05
N GLY A 81 4.37 11.87 -27.18
CA GLY A 81 5.53 12.39 -26.44
C GLY A 81 5.20 13.19 -25.19
N GLU A 82 3.94 13.40 -24.85
CA GLU A 82 3.49 14.02 -23.62
C GLU A 82 3.07 12.95 -22.62
N PHE A 83 3.64 12.98 -21.41
CA PHE A 83 3.36 12.00 -20.37
C PHE A 83 2.91 12.67 -19.09
N VAL A 84 1.86 12.13 -18.48
CA VAL A 84 1.28 12.61 -17.22
C VAL A 84 1.17 11.45 -16.26
N ALA A 85 1.78 11.57 -15.07
CA ALA A 85 1.65 10.60 -13.99
C ALA A 85 0.83 11.18 -12.85
N LEU A 86 -0.18 10.44 -12.42
CA LEU A 86 -1.11 10.85 -11.38
C LEU A 86 -1.32 9.72 -10.37
N SER A 87 -1.68 10.09 -9.15
CA SER A 87 -2.27 9.15 -8.22
C SER A 87 -3.60 8.62 -8.77
N ALA A 88 -3.77 7.30 -8.77
CA ALA A 88 -5.04 6.69 -9.14
C ALA A 88 -6.04 6.62 -7.97
N VAL A 89 -5.72 7.26 -6.85
CA VAL A 89 -6.56 7.27 -5.64
C VAL A 89 -7.46 8.50 -5.65
N CYS A 90 -8.77 8.27 -5.69
CA CYS A 90 -9.78 9.32 -5.63
C CYS A 90 -9.69 10.10 -4.32
N THR A 91 -9.65 11.43 -4.42
CA THR A 91 -9.49 12.34 -3.27
C THR A 91 -10.73 12.44 -2.38
N HIS A 92 -11.87 11.82 -2.77
CA HIS A 92 -13.05 11.75 -1.93
C HIS A 92 -12.89 10.76 -0.76
N LEU A 93 -12.83 9.45 -1.05
CA LEU A 93 -12.74 8.39 -0.05
C LEU A 93 -11.79 7.25 -0.45
N GLY A 94 -10.80 7.52 -1.29
CA GLY A 94 -9.72 6.58 -1.56
C GLY A 94 -10.04 5.45 -2.56
N CYS A 95 -11.17 5.52 -3.28
CA CYS A 95 -11.44 4.55 -4.35
C CYS A 95 -10.46 4.71 -5.52
N ILE A 96 -10.15 3.62 -6.23
CA ILE A 96 -9.31 3.68 -7.43
C ILE A 96 -10.14 4.21 -8.60
N VAL A 97 -9.65 5.26 -9.27
CA VAL A 97 -10.26 5.81 -10.48
C VAL A 97 -10.03 4.92 -11.68
N LYS A 98 -10.92 5.00 -12.67
CA LYS A 98 -10.82 4.32 -13.95
C LYS A 98 -10.61 5.34 -15.05
N TRP A 99 -9.76 5.03 -16.01
CA TRP A 99 -9.62 5.82 -17.23
C TRP A 99 -10.74 5.47 -18.21
N ILE A 100 -11.40 6.50 -18.75
CA ILE A 100 -12.42 6.38 -19.79
C ILE A 100 -11.86 7.01 -21.05
N GLU A 101 -11.23 6.20 -21.88
CA GLU A 101 -10.53 6.63 -23.09
C GLU A 101 -11.42 7.44 -24.03
N ALA A 102 -12.67 6.98 -24.25
CA ALA A 102 -13.63 7.66 -25.11
C ALA A 102 -13.99 9.10 -24.65
N GLU A 103 -13.80 9.39 -23.35
CA GLU A 103 -14.11 10.69 -22.76
C GLU A 103 -12.84 11.51 -22.45
N GLY A 104 -11.66 10.89 -22.53
CA GLY A 104 -10.41 11.52 -22.11
C GLY A 104 -10.41 11.97 -20.65
N SER A 105 -11.09 11.20 -19.78
CA SER A 105 -11.30 11.58 -18.38
C SER A 105 -11.24 10.38 -17.44
N PHE A 106 -10.99 10.65 -16.16
CA PHE A 106 -11.11 9.64 -15.13
C PHE A 106 -12.49 9.65 -14.49
N LEU A 107 -13.00 8.47 -14.18
CA LEU A 107 -14.22 8.24 -13.42
C LEU A 107 -13.91 7.47 -12.14
N CYS A 108 -14.35 7.99 -11.01
CA CYS A 108 -14.38 7.24 -9.76
C CYS A 108 -15.69 6.44 -9.68
N PRO A 109 -15.66 5.10 -9.68
CA PRO A 109 -16.88 4.29 -9.75
C PRO A 109 -17.70 4.30 -8.46
N CYS A 110 -17.12 4.78 -7.34
CA CYS A 110 -17.80 4.73 -6.05
C CYS A 110 -18.90 5.79 -5.92
N HIS A 111 -18.62 7.05 -6.29
CA HIS A 111 -19.54 8.16 -6.10
C HIS A 111 -19.58 9.11 -7.32
N GLY A 112 -19.12 8.65 -8.48
CA GLY A 112 -19.21 9.42 -9.73
C GLY A 112 -18.26 10.61 -9.82
N GLY A 113 -17.21 10.69 -8.98
CA GLY A 113 -16.19 11.72 -9.10
C GLY A 113 -15.51 11.66 -10.46
N ARG A 114 -15.32 12.79 -11.11
CA ARG A 114 -14.69 12.90 -12.44
C ARG A 114 -13.47 13.80 -12.38
N PHE A 115 -12.41 13.39 -13.11
CA PHE A 115 -11.18 14.17 -13.18
C PHE A 115 -10.71 14.26 -14.62
N SER A 116 -10.06 15.37 -14.93
CA SER A 116 -9.43 15.57 -16.23
C SER A 116 -8.20 14.69 -16.45
N VAL A 117 -7.65 14.72 -17.64
CA VAL A 117 -6.36 14.10 -17.96
C VAL A 117 -5.20 14.66 -17.13
N SER A 118 -5.27 15.91 -16.68
CA SER A 118 -4.32 16.56 -15.76
C SER A 118 -4.59 16.29 -14.27
N GLY A 119 -5.69 15.58 -13.95
CA GLY A 119 -6.08 15.28 -12.59
C GLY A 119 -7.01 16.29 -11.93
N ASP A 120 -7.39 17.38 -12.63
CA ASP A 120 -8.31 18.40 -12.08
C ASP A 120 -9.71 17.84 -11.90
N VAL A 121 -10.43 18.31 -10.86
CA VAL A 121 -11.80 17.91 -10.61
C VAL A 121 -12.74 18.49 -11.67
N LEU A 122 -13.40 17.62 -12.43
CA LEU A 122 -14.43 18.01 -13.39
C LEU A 122 -15.85 17.98 -12.80
N GLY A 123 -16.05 17.20 -11.74
CA GLY A 123 -17.34 17.09 -11.09
C GLY A 123 -17.43 15.98 -10.04
N GLY A 124 -18.52 15.99 -9.29
CA GLY A 124 -18.77 15.05 -8.20
C GLY A 124 -18.22 15.49 -6.85
N PRO A 125 -18.17 14.58 -5.87
CA PRO A 125 -17.80 14.91 -4.48
C PRO A 125 -16.31 15.08 -4.19
N PRO A 126 -15.31 14.79 -5.05
CA PRO A 126 -13.91 14.99 -4.74
C PRO A 126 -13.59 16.45 -4.38
N PRO A 127 -12.90 16.70 -3.24
CA PRO A 127 -12.60 18.06 -2.78
C PRO A 127 -11.33 18.67 -3.42
N ALA A 128 -10.49 17.84 -4.05
CA ALA A 128 -9.19 18.27 -4.57
C ALA A 128 -8.79 17.46 -5.82
N PRO A 129 -7.89 17.97 -6.68
CA PRO A 129 -7.35 17.23 -7.82
C PRO A 129 -6.58 15.98 -7.38
N LEU A 130 -6.34 15.09 -8.33
CA LEU A 130 -5.42 13.95 -8.14
C LEU A 130 -4.00 14.48 -7.98
N GLU A 131 -3.21 13.86 -7.10
CA GLU A 131 -1.80 14.18 -6.92
C GLU A 131 -1.03 13.86 -8.19
N SER A 132 -0.20 14.80 -8.68
CA SER A 132 0.66 14.61 -9.85
C SER A 132 2.09 14.25 -9.43
N PHE A 133 2.72 13.40 -10.23
CA PHE A 133 4.10 12.97 -10.03
C PHE A 133 4.97 13.44 -11.20
N PRO A 134 6.22 13.86 -10.94
CA PRO A 134 7.13 14.22 -12.02
C PRO A 134 7.46 13.01 -12.90
N VAL A 135 7.49 13.25 -14.22
CA VAL A 135 7.86 12.25 -15.22
C VAL A 135 9.04 12.76 -16.01
N THR A 136 10.07 11.96 -16.14
CA THR A 136 11.26 12.26 -16.95
C THR A 136 11.49 11.14 -17.95
N LEU A 137 11.83 11.49 -19.19
CA LEU A 137 12.24 10.52 -20.20
C LEU A 137 13.78 10.39 -20.17
N VAL A 138 14.28 9.18 -19.88
CA VAL A 138 15.70 8.85 -19.85
C VAL A 138 15.92 7.58 -20.67
N ASP A 139 16.72 7.66 -21.72
CA ASP A 139 17.10 6.51 -22.56
C ASP A 139 15.91 5.63 -22.98
N ASP A 140 14.82 6.25 -23.47
CA ASP A 140 13.57 5.59 -23.88
C ASP A 140 12.78 4.93 -22.75
N GLN A 141 13.12 5.25 -21.50
CA GLN A 141 12.37 4.87 -20.29
C GLN A 141 11.73 6.10 -19.64
N LEU A 142 10.48 5.93 -19.21
CA LEU A 142 9.77 6.92 -18.42
C LEU A 142 10.05 6.65 -16.95
N VAL A 143 10.67 7.62 -16.30
CA VAL A 143 10.99 7.58 -14.86
C VAL A 143 9.99 8.45 -14.14
N VAL A 144 9.21 7.85 -13.25
CA VAL A 144 8.24 8.53 -12.38
C VAL A 144 8.81 8.64 -10.98
N GLY A 145 8.91 9.87 -10.42
CA GLY A 145 9.36 10.11 -9.05
C GLY A 145 10.45 11.12 -8.86
#